data_21439463ff62b20b422fa991c512bad1
#
_entry.id   21439463ff62b20b422fa991c512bad1
#
_cell.length_a   1.000
_cell.length_b   1.000
_cell.length_c   1.000
_cell.angle_alpha   90.00
_cell.angle_beta   90.00
_cell.angle_gamma   90.00
#
_symmetry.space_group_name_H-M   'P 1'
#
loop_
_entity.id
_entity.type
_entity.pdbx_description
1 polymer ?
#
loop_
_entity_poly.entity_id
_entity_poly.type
_entity_poly.pdbx_seq_one_letter_code
_entity_poly.pdbx_strand_id
1 'polypeptide(L)'
;MSVLHELDPKGIAYENGEKGEDLFAELCAKQGWTARRTSQEEDCLDHIDYWVKTKDQQGVIHKMSVDVKGRKHNAGERQTGDFTKDIWVEFVSKNYKGWLYGKAQWVAFQQPDNSFLMVNRQQLVRLMDELKGHFGFTWDQSRAKGNYYVRSQVRERDGKPQCVVDIITLVDFDDIDELSKNWRLE
;
A
#
# COMPACT_ATOMS: atom_id res chain seq x y z
N MET A 1 -15.81 1.05 -16.34
CA MET A 1 -16.72 1.42 -15.23
C MET A 1 -16.07 0.93 -13.96
N SER A 2 -15.57 1.83 -13.09
CA SER A 2 -15.04 1.45 -11.79
C SER A 2 -16.21 0.99 -10.92
N VAL A 3 -16.15 -0.23 -10.44
CA VAL A 3 -17.12 -0.74 -9.45
C VAL A 3 -16.80 -0.01 -8.15
N LEU A 4 -17.62 0.97 -7.79
CA LEU A 4 -17.53 1.66 -6.50
C LEU A 4 -17.59 0.60 -5.38
N HIS A 5 -16.60 0.62 -4.51
CA HIS A 5 -16.53 -0.34 -3.42
C HIS A 5 -17.59 0.02 -2.36
N GLU A 6 -18.32 -0.98 -1.81
CA GLU A 6 -19.33 -0.73 -0.77
C GLU A 6 -18.81 0.06 0.45
N LEU A 7 -17.50 -0.03 0.71
CA LEU A 7 -16.81 0.69 1.80
C LEU A 7 -16.29 2.06 1.39
N ASP A 8 -16.31 2.37 0.11
CA ASP A 8 -15.94 3.66 -0.46
C ASP A 8 -16.97 4.09 -1.49
N PRO A 9 -18.24 4.28 -1.07
CA PRO A 9 -19.36 4.59 -1.98
C PRO A 9 -19.18 5.90 -2.73
N LYS A 10 -18.27 6.77 -2.27
CA LYS A 10 -17.93 8.04 -2.93
C LYS A 10 -16.65 7.95 -3.78
N GLY A 11 -15.97 6.80 -3.80
CA GLY A 11 -14.71 6.63 -4.54
C GLY A 11 -13.50 7.42 -3.97
N ILE A 12 -13.63 7.98 -2.76
CA ILE A 12 -12.60 8.87 -2.17
C ILE A 12 -11.28 8.14 -1.96
N ALA A 13 -11.33 6.88 -1.52
CA ALA A 13 -10.11 6.10 -1.31
C ALA A 13 -9.43 5.77 -2.64
N TYR A 14 -10.22 5.50 -3.68
CA TYR A 14 -9.73 5.29 -5.03
C TYR A 14 -9.08 6.57 -5.58
N GLU A 15 -9.78 7.72 -5.51
CA GLU A 15 -9.23 9.01 -5.95
C GLU A 15 -7.95 9.40 -5.23
N ASN A 16 -7.85 9.12 -3.93
CA ASN A 16 -6.63 9.39 -3.17
C ASN A 16 -5.49 8.45 -3.56
N GLY A 17 -5.78 7.21 -3.90
CA GLY A 17 -4.80 6.28 -4.48
C GLY A 17 -4.24 6.82 -5.78
N GLU A 18 -5.10 7.16 -6.73
CA GLU A 18 -4.73 7.75 -8.03
C GLU A 18 -3.87 9.02 -7.88
N LYS A 19 -4.27 9.94 -6.98
CA LYS A 19 -3.48 11.16 -6.70
C LYS A 19 -2.09 10.84 -6.13
N GLY A 20 -1.98 9.84 -5.26
CA GLY A 20 -0.70 9.38 -4.73
C GLY A 20 0.19 8.81 -5.85
N GLU A 21 -0.39 8.02 -6.73
CA GLU A 21 0.33 7.46 -7.88
C GLU A 21 0.79 8.55 -8.87
N ASP A 22 -0.07 9.51 -9.19
CA ASP A 22 0.28 10.63 -10.07
C ASP A 22 1.42 11.48 -9.47
N LEU A 23 1.34 11.77 -8.16
CA LEU A 23 2.41 12.49 -7.44
C LEU A 23 3.73 11.72 -7.48
N PHE A 24 3.70 10.40 -7.31
CA PHE A 24 4.89 9.56 -7.41
C PHE A 24 5.55 9.69 -8.79
N ALA A 25 4.75 9.63 -9.86
CA ALA A 25 5.25 9.76 -11.21
C ALA A 25 5.84 11.16 -11.48
N GLU A 26 5.21 12.22 -10.94
CA GLU A 26 5.75 13.60 -11.01
C GLU A 26 7.11 13.73 -10.33
N LEU A 27 7.26 13.17 -9.13
CA LEU A 27 8.53 13.20 -8.41
C LEU A 27 9.61 12.40 -9.13
N CYS A 28 9.28 11.23 -9.69
CA CYS A 28 10.19 10.50 -10.55
C CYS A 28 10.70 11.37 -11.70
N ALA A 29 9.79 12.08 -12.39
CA ALA A 29 10.15 12.95 -13.50
C ALA A 29 11.06 14.11 -13.07
N LYS A 30 10.83 14.72 -11.89
CA LYS A 30 11.69 15.76 -11.31
C LYS A 30 13.11 15.26 -11.06
N GLN A 31 13.27 13.99 -10.69
CA GLN A 31 14.57 13.32 -10.50
C GLN A 31 15.21 12.85 -11.82
N GLY A 32 14.57 13.13 -12.95
CA GLY A 32 15.04 12.66 -14.26
C GLY A 32 14.84 11.16 -14.50
N TRP A 33 13.96 10.51 -13.70
CA TRP A 33 13.59 9.12 -13.86
C TRP A 33 12.38 8.99 -14.80
N THR A 34 12.21 7.81 -15.37
CA THR A 34 11.04 7.50 -16.18
C THR A 34 10.17 6.51 -15.43
N ALA A 35 8.97 6.92 -15.04
CA ALA A 35 7.95 6.05 -14.48
C ALA A 35 6.91 5.73 -15.58
N ARG A 36 6.69 4.43 -15.84
CA ARG A 36 5.67 3.95 -16.77
C ARG A 36 4.61 3.17 -15.98
N ARG A 37 3.38 3.66 -15.99
CA ARG A 37 2.24 2.97 -15.36
C ARG A 37 2.08 1.58 -16.01
N THR A 38 1.74 0.60 -15.21
CA THR A 38 1.52 -0.78 -15.63
C THR A 38 0.14 -0.95 -16.28
N SER A 39 -0.14 -2.13 -16.78
CA SER A 39 -1.49 -2.50 -17.17
C SER A 39 -2.36 -2.79 -15.94
N GLN A 40 -3.67 -2.68 -16.08
CA GLN A 40 -4.60 -3.03 -15.01
C GLN A 40 -4.42 -4.49 -14.54
N GLU A 41 -3.99 -5.39 -15.40
CA GLU A 41 -3.72 -6.78 -15.06
C GLU A 41 -2.49 -6.91 -14.15
N GLU A 42 -1.38 -6.23 -14.47
CA GLU A 42 -0.17 -6.20 -13.64
C GLU A 42 -0.44 -5.56 -12.27
N ASP A 43 -1.21 -4.46 -12.24
CA ASP A 43 -1.62 -3.82 -11.00
C ASP A 43 -2.47 -4.75 -10.14
N CYS A 44 -3.54 -5.32 -10.68
CA CYS A 44 -4.46 -6.16 -9.91
C CYS A 44 -3.87 -7.49 -9.46
N LEU A 45 -3.03 -8.14 -10.28
CA LEU A 45 -2.53 -9.50 -10.01
C LEU A 45 -1.16 -9.50 -9.34
N ASP A 46 -0.31 -8.55 -9.73
CA ASP A 46 1.09 -8.51 -9.33
C ASP A 46 1.38 -7.41 -8.31
N HIS A 47 0.43 -6.49 -8.08
CA HIS A 47 0.59 -5.30 -7.26
C HIS A 47 1.83 -4.51 -7.69
N ILE A 48 1.87 -4.15 -8.98
CA ILE A 48 2.89 -3.29 -9.57
C ILE A 48 2.17 -2.13 -10.23
N ASP A 49 2.32 -0.92 -9.72
CA ASP A 49 1.73 0.29 -10.30
C ASP A 49 2.64 0.89 -11.38
N TYR A 50 3.95 0.85 -11.14
CA TYR A 50 4.93 1.44 -12.05
C TYR A 50 6.15 0.56 -12.33
N TRP A 51 6.59 0.61 -13.59
CA TRP A 51 7.96 0.28 -13.99
C TRP A 51 8.78 1.56 -14.04
N VAL A 52 9.80 1.67 -13.18
CA VAL A 52 10.65 2.85 -13.08
C VAL A 52 12.03 2.55 -13.65
N LYS A 53 12.55 3.48 -14.45
CA LYS A 53 13.93 3.47 -14.94
C LYS A 53 14.66 4.67 -14.38
N THR A 54 15.80 4.41 -13.76
CA THR A 54 16.72 5.41 -13.27
C THR A 54 18.06 5.30 -14.01
N LYS A 55 18.87 6.33 -13.94
CA LYS A 55 20.22 6.33 -14.50
C LYS A 55 21.18 6.79 -13.39
N ASP A 56 22.19 6.01 -13.10
CA ASP A 56 23.20 6.39 -12.13
C ASP A 56 24.22 7.39 -12.70
N GLN A 57 25.17 7.83 -11.87
CA GLN A 57 26.21 8.79 -12.26
C GLN A 57 27.13 8.25 -13.35
N GLN A 58 27.27 6.94 -13.48
CA GLN A 58 28.05 6.27 -14.51
C GLN A 58 27.26 6.08 -15.81
N GLY A 59 25.97 6.44 -15.80
CA GLY A 59 25.10 6.30 -16.96
C GLY A 59 24.44 4.93 -17.08
N VAL A 60 24.59 4.05 -16.10
CA VAL A 60 23.97 2.72 -16.09
C VAL A 60 22.47 2.85 -15.79
N ILE A 61 21.66 2.17 -16.59
CA ILE A 61 20.20 2.16 -16.42
C ILE A 61 19.81 1.05 -15.46
N HIS A 62 19.14 1.44 -14.37
CA HIS A 62 18.50 0.53 -13.43
C HIS A 62 17.00 0.50 -13.68
N LYS A 63 16.40 -0.68 -13.57
CA LYS A 63 14.95 -0.89 -13.68
C LYS A 63 14.43 -1.45 -12.38
N MET A 64 13.30 -0.95 -11.92
CA MET A 64 12.62 -1.45 -10.73
C MET A 64 11.10 -1.41 -10.92
N SER A 65 10.42 -2.32 -10.24
CA SER A 65 8.97 -2.32 -10.13
C SER A 65 8.55 -1.75 -8.78
N VAL A 66 7.55 -0.89 -8.80
CA VAL A 66 7.09 -0.15 -7.62
C VAL A 66 5.59 -0.31 -7.46
N ASP A 67 5.17 -0.57 -6.23
CA ASP A 67 3.79 -0.52 -5.75
C ASP A 67 3.65 0.75 -4.90
N VAL A 68 2.76 1.66 -5.26
CA VAL A 68 2.60 2.97 -4.62
C VAL A 68 1.45 2.92 -3.62
N LYS A 69 1.71 3.34 -2.41
CA LYS A 69 0.71 3.42 -1.34
C LYS A 69 0.47 4.87 -0.94
N GLY A 70 -0.62 5.43 -1.46
CA GLY A 70 -1.11 6.74 -1.07
C GLY A 70 -1.54 6.77 0.39
N ARG A 71 -1.54 7.97 0.98
CA ARG A 71 -1.98 8.19 2.36
C ARG A 71 -3.46 7.83 2.51
N LYS A 72 -3.78 7.19 3.62
CA LYS A 72 -5.18 6.86 3.97
C LYS A 72 -5.69 7.80 5.06
N HIS A 73 -6.95 8.16 4.97
CA HIS A 73 -7.63 8.90 6.03
C HIS A 73 -8.05 7.95 7.16
N ASN A 74 -8.08 8.47 8.38
CA ASN A 74 -8.68 7.76 9.51
C ASN A 74 -10.15 7.44 9.24
N ALA A 75 -10.59 6.27 9.68
CA ALA A 75 -12.02 5.95 9.65
C ALA A 75 -12.79 6.91 10.56
N GLY A 76 -13.65 7.74 10.00
CA GLY A 76 -14.37 8.82 10.69
C GLY A 76 -13.86 10.23 10.43
N GLU A 77 -12.58 10.40 10.04
CA GLU A 77 -11.96 11.70 9.75
C GLU A 77 -11.89 12.02 8.25
N ARG A 78 -12.57 11.24 7.43
CA ARG A 78 -12.64 11.43 5.98
C ARG A 78 -13.15 12.82 5.56
N GLN A 79 -13.79 13.53 6.49
CA GLN A 79 -14.35 14.86 6.27
C GLN A 79 -13.41 15.99 6.74
N THR A 80 -12.47 15.71 7.64
CA THR A 80 -11.55 16.72 8.23
C THR A 80 -10.24 16.85 7.46
N GLY A 81 -9.96 15.93 6.54
CA GLY A 81 -8.72 15.96 5.75
C GLY A 81 -7.49 15.41 6.46
N ASP A 82 -7.61 14.96 7.73
CA ASP A 82 -6.48 14.41 8.46
C ASP A 82 -6.15 12.99 8.00
N PHE A 83 -4.88 12.75 7.72
CA PHE A 83 -4.37 11.45 7.33
C PHE A 83 -3.85 10.68 8.55
N THR A 84 -3.93 9.35 8.49
CA THR A 84 -3.32 8.51 9.51
C THR A 84 -1.80 8.62 9.46
N LYS A 85 -1.15 8.47 10.61
CA LYS A 85 0.29 8.22 10.69
C LYS A 85 0.63 6.75 10.44
N ASP A 86 -0.39 5.89 10.39
CA ASP A 86 -0.22 4.46 10.27
C ASP A 86 -0.29 4.00 8.81
N ILE A 87 0.53 3.03 8.49
CA ILE A 87 0.50 2.30 7.23
C ILE A 87 -0.41 1.08 7.40
N TRP A 88 -1.34 0.90 6.49
CA TRP A 88 -2.19 -0.28 6.42
C TRP A 88 -1.48 -1.37 5.63
N VAL A 89 -1.09 -2.43 6.32
CA VAL A 89 -0.46 -3.59 5.68
C VAL A 89 -1.49 -4.70 5.53
N GLU A 90 -1.72 -5.12 4.30
CA GLU A 90 -2.69 -6.17 3.97
C GLU A 90 -1.97 -7.49 3.70
N PHE A 91 -2.18 -8.48 4.57
CA PHE A 91 -1.72 -9.86 4.38
C PHE A 91 -2.68 -10.66 3.51
N VAL A 92 -3.97 -10.43 3.71
CA VAL A 92 -5.05 -11.03 2.92
C VAL A 92 -6.04 -9.93 2.57
N SER A 93 -6.45 -9.87 1.32
CA SER A 93 -7.51 -9.01 0.83
C SER A 93 -8.51 -9.85 0.06
N LYS A 94 -9.78 -9.83 0.49
CA LYS A 94 -10.89 -10.57 -0.14
C LYS A 94 -10.58 -12.06 -0.37
N ASN A 95 -9.99 -12.74 0.61
CA ASN A 95 -9.54 -14.14 0.56
C ASN A 95 -8.35 -14.43 -0.38
N TYR A 96 -7.75 -13.41 -0.98
CA TYR A 96 -6.53 -13.54 -1.78
C TYR A 96 -5.32 -12.99 -1.03
N LYS A 97 -4.12 -13.24 -1.55
CA LYS A 97 -2.91 -12.59 -1.02
C LYS A 97 -3.07 -11.08 -1.10
N GLY A 98 -2.83 -10.39 0.04
CA GLY A 98 -2.81 -8.94 0.09
C GLY A 98 -1.59 -8.37 -0.64
N TRP A 99 -1.60 -7.05 -0.84
CA TRP A 99 -0.54 -6.35 -1.56
C TRP A 99 0.86 -6.58 -0.98
N LEU A 100 0.99 -6.88 0.33
CA LEU A 100 2.27 -7.20 0.96
C LEU A 100 3.04 -8.28 0.20
N TYR A 101 2.34 -9.29 -0.30
CA TYR A 101 2.90 -10.43 -1.02
C TYR A 101 2.85 -10.29 -2.55
N GLY A 102 2.71 -9.07 -3.04
CA GLY A 102 2.79 -8.76 -4.48
C GLY A 102 4.20 -8.97 -5.05
N LYS A 103 4.37 -8.67 -6.33
CA LYS A 103 5.62 -8.91 -7.07
C LYS A 103 6.51 -7.66 -7.25
N ALA A 104 6.03 -6.46 -6.89
CA ALA A 104 6.86 -5.27 -6.96
C ALA A 104 8.11 -5.42 -6.09
N GLN A 105 9.24 -4.93 -6.56
CA GLN A 105 10.49 -4.92 -5.81
C GLN A 105 10.46 -3.93 -4.65
N TRP A 106 9.79 -2.80 -4.86
CA TRP A 106 9.71 -1.68 -3.93
C TRP A 106 8.26 -1.34 -3.63
N VAL A 107 8.03 -0.90 -2.40
CA VAL A 107 6.78 -0.25 -2.00
C VAL A 107 7.10 1.20 -1.68
N ALA A 108 6.39 2.12 -2.30
CA ALA A 108 6.52 3.55 -2.10
C ALA A 108 5.38 4.06 -1.21
N PHE A 109 5.69 4.44 0.02
CA PHE A 109 4.70 4.97 0.97
C PHE A 109 4.72 6.49 0.96
N GLN A 110 3.61 7.11 0.59
CA GLN A 110 3.45 8.56 0.62
C GLN A 110 3.51 9.08 2.05
N GLN A 111 4.43 10.04 2.29
CA GLN A 111 4.64 10.71 3.57
C GLN A 111 3.75 11.95 3.73
N PRO A 112 3.61 12.50 4.96
CA PRO A 112 2.87 13.74 5.22
C PRO A 112 3.33 14.97 4.43
N ASP A 113 4.61 15.03 4.10
CA ASP A 113 5.23 16.10 3.30
C ASP A 113 5.15 15.87 1.79
N ASN A 114 4.41 14.85 1.36
CA ASN A 114 4.28 14.42 -0.02
C ASN A 114 5.55 13.81 -0.64
N SER A 115 6.59 13.55 0.12
CA SER A 115 7.67 12.66 -0.30
C SER A 115 7.23 11.19 -0.26
N PHE A 116 8.06 10.28 -0.77
CA PHE A 116 7.81 8.84 -0.66
C PHE A 116 8.96 8.12 0.02
N LEU A 117 8.61 7.32 1.02
CA LEU A 117 9.51 6.38 1.64
C LEU A 117 9.57 5.12 0.79
N MET A 118 10.74 4.82 0.22
CA MET A 118 10.95 3.67 -0.64
C MET A 118 11.44 2.47 0.17
N VAL A 119 10.62 1.45 0.29
CA VAL A 119 10.91 0.27 1.11
C VAL A 119 11.05 -0.98 0.24
N ASN A 120 12.13 -1.74 0.45
CA ASN A 120 12.29 -3.02 -0.23
C ASN A 120 11.21 -4.00 0.25
N ARG A 121 10.40 -4.53 -0.67
CA ARG A 121 9.28 -5.40 -0.34
C ARG A 121 9.70 -6.65 0.41
N GLN A 122 10.81 -7.29 0.06
CA GLN A 122 11.25 -8.51 0.75
C GLN A 122 11.64 -8.25 2.20
N GLN A 123 12.24 -7.08 2.47
CA GLN A 123 12.56 -6.67 3.84
C GLN A 123 11.28 -6.38 4.62
N LEU A 124 10.31 -5.70 4.01
CA LEU A 124 8.99 -5.45 4.61
C LEU A 124 8.25 -6.76 4.92
N VAL A 125 8.24 -7.71 3.99
CA VAL A 125 7.63 -9.04 4.22
C VAL A 125 8.26 -9.73 5.42
N ARG A 126 9.60 -9.74 5.53
CA ARG A 126 10.29 -10.38 6.67
C ARG A 126 9.90 -9.73 7.99
N LEU A 127 9.92 -8.40 8.07
CA LEU A 127 9.49 -7.68 9.26
C LEU A 127 8.04 -8.00 9.63
N MET A 128 7.14 -7.97 8.65
CA MET A 128 5.72 -8.24 8.90
C MET A 128 5.46 -9.69 9.30
N ASP A 129 6.13 -10.65 8.71
CA ASP A 129 5.99 -12.07 9.07
C ASP A 129 6.58 -12.35 10.45
N GLU A 130 7.65 -11.66 10.85
CA GLU A 130 8.20 -11.72 12.21
C GLU A 130 7.21 -11.14 13.21
N LEU A 131 6.70 -9.94 12.97
CA LEU A 131 5.69 -9.30 13.81
C LEU A 131 4.43 -10.17 13.94
N LYS A 132 3.99 -10.80 12.84
CA LYS A 132 2.85 -11.72 12.83
C LYS A 132 3.04 -12.91 13.76
N GLY A 133 4.26 -13.40 13.93
CA GLY A 133 4.57 -14.49 14.86
C GLY A 133 4.41 -14.11 16.34
N HIS A 134 4.50 -12.82 16.67
CA HIS A 134 4.41 -12.30 18.04
C HIS A 134 3.00 -11.84 18.44
N PHE A 135 2.13 -11.56 17.49
CA PHE A 135 0.79 -11.04 17.74
C PHE A 135 -0.25 -12.10 17.42
N GLY A 136 -1.01 -12.52 18.43
CA GLY A 136 -2.12 -13.43 18.21
C GLY A 136 -3.20 -12.82 17.31
N PHE A 137 -3.86 -13.63 16.51
CA PHE A 137 -5.06 -13.23 15.80
C PHE A 137 -6.14 -12.81 16.81
N THR A 138 -6.50 -11.55 16.81
CA THR A 138 -7.68 -11.08 17.53
C THR A 138 -8.74 -10.66 16.53
N TRP A 139 -9.96 -11.15 16.72
CA TRP A 139 -11.15 -10.67 16.00
C TRP A 139 -11.61 -9.30 16.51
N ASP A 140 -10.92 -8.78 17.51
CA ASP A 140 -11.25 -7.53 18.15
C ASP A 140 -10.67 -6.37 17.34
N GLN A 141 -11.50 -5.34 17.14
CA GLN A 141 -11.13 -4.11 16.43
C GLN A 141 -10.24 -3.18 17.28
N SER A 142 -9.66 -3.68 18.37
CA SER A 142 -8.76 -2.89 19.20
C SER A 142 -7.50 -2.55 18.41
N ARG A 143 -7.32 -1.25 18.15
CA ARG A 143 -6.18 -0.67 17.43
C ARG A 143 -4.97 -0.53 18.35
N ALA A 144 -4.57 -1.56 19.07
CA ALA A 144 -3.31 -1.51 19.77
C ALA A 144 -2.16 -1.60 18.76
N LYS A 145 -1.11 -0.79 18.94
CA LYS A 145 0.10 -0.81 18.10
C LYS A 145 0.60 -2.24 17.93
N GLY A 146 0.77 -2.68 16.68
CA GLY A 146 1.22 -4.02 16.36
C GLY A 146 0.16 -5.12 16.45
N ASN A 147 -1.11 -4.80 16.69
CA ASN A 147 -2.16 -5.78 16.69
C ASN A 147 -2.76 -5.97 15.30
N TYR A 148 -2.89 -7.25 14.92
CA TYR A 148 -3.66 -7.62 13.75
C TYR A 148 -5.13 -7.55 14.07
N TYR A 149 -5.91 -7.00 13.17
CA TYR A 149 -7.32 -7.23 13.22
C TYR A 149 -7.78 -7.93 11.93
N VAL A 150 -8.68 -8.87 12.12
CA VAL A 150 -9.32 -9.56 11.03
C VAL A 150 -10.65 -8.89 10.79
N ARG A 151 -10.86 -8.44 9.57
CA ARG A 151 -12.15 -7.95 9.13
C ARG A 151 -12.79 -9.03 8.28
N SER A 152 -13.84 -9.66 8.79
CA SER A 152 -14.71 -10.50 7.97
C SER A 152 -15.91 -9.69 7.48
N GLN A 153 -16.27 -9.87 6.23
CA GLN A 153 -17.49 -9.32 5.66
C GLN A 153 -18.27 -10.45 5.00
N VAL A 154 -19.56 -10.51 5.28
CA VAL A 154 -20.48 -11.33 4.48
C VAL A 154 -20.92 -10.46 3.31
N ARG A 155 -20.59 -10.89 2.11
CA ARG A 155 -21.06 -10.26 0.87
C ARG A 155 -21.98 -11.23 0.15
N GLU A 156 -22.97 -10.68 -0.50
CA GLU A 156 -23.79 -11.44 -1.41
C GLU A 156 -23.15 -11.41 -2.81
N ARG A 157 -22.93 -12.58 -3.39
CA ARG A 157 -22.52 -12.71 -4.77
C ARG A 157 -23.40 -13.78 -5.42
N ASP A 158 -24.04 -13.40 -6.52
CA ASP A 158 -24.96 -14.28 -7.25
C ASP A 158 -26.09 -14.86 -6.36
N GLY A 159 -26.64 -14.03 -5.45
CA GLY A 159 -27.71 -14.42 -4.52
C GLY A 159 -27.24 -15.35 -3.39
N LYS A 160 -25.92 -15.52 -3.17
CA LYS A 160 -25.38 -16.36 -2.09
C LYS A 160 -24.48 -15.56 -1.17
N PRO A 161 -24.65 -15.70 0.16
CA PRO A 161 -23.74 -15.08 1.10
C PRO A 161 -22.33 -15.67 0.96
N GLN A 162 -21.34 -14.79 0.81
CA GLN A 162 -19.93 -15.18 0.83
C GLN A 162 -19.23 -14.50 1.98
N CYS A 163 -18.47 -15.28 2.76
CA CYS A 163 -17.58 -14.72 3.76
C CYS A 163 -16.31 -14.22 3.07
N VAL A 164 -16.07 -12.92 3.14
CA VAL A 164 -14.85 -12.29 2.65
C VAL A 164 -13.98 -11.94 3.85
N VAL A 165 -12.74 -12.40 3.84
CA VAL A 165 -11.79 -12.15 4.92
C VAL A 165 -10.69 -11.20 4.42
N ASP A 166 -10.52 -10.11 5.15
CA ASP A 166 -9.37 -9.23 5.03
C ASP A 166 -8.52 -9.39 6.31
N ILE A 167 -7.22 -9.56 6.17
CA ILE A 167 -6.27 -9.58 7.28
C ILE A 167 -5.35 -8.40 7.12
N ILE A 168 -5.48 -7.45 8.04
CA ILE A 168 -4.82 -6.15 7.97
C ILE A 168 -4.15 -5.87 9.31
N THR A 169 -3.00 -5.22 9.29
CA THR A 169 -2.41 -4.58 10.46
C THR A 169 -2.10 -3.12 10.19
N LEU A 170 -1.97 -2.35 11.27
CA LEU A 170 -1.49 -0.98 11.24
C LEU A 170 -0.06 -0.93 11.76
N VAL A 171 0.81 -0.29 11.03
CA VAL A 171 2.23 -0.14 11.36
C VAL A 171 2.57 1.35 11.31
N ASP A 172 3.29 1.84 12.32
CA ASP A 172 3.78 3.21 12.34
C ASP A 172 4.86 3.40 11.27
N PHE A 173 4.93 4.59 10.68
CA PHE A 173 5.99 4.94 9.75
C PHE A 173 7.38 4.76 10.36
N ASP A 174 7.54 5.10 11.64
CA ASP A 174 8.83 4.98 12.35
C ASP A 174 9.32 3.53 12.40
N ASP A 175 8.41 2.56 12.49
CA ASP A 175 8.77 1.13 12.50
C ASP A 175 9.29 0.64 11.14
N ILE A 176 8.97 1.35 10.06
CA ILE A 176 9.35 1.00 8.69
C ILE A 176 10.51 1.87 8.17
N ASP A 177 10.70 3.05 8.70
CA ASP A 177 11.72 4.00 8.22
C ASP A 177 13.13 3.39 8.25
N GLU A 178 13.44 2.57 9.24
CA GLU A 178 14.70 1.83 9.32
C GLU A 178 14.95 0.91 8.11
N LEU A 179 13.88 0.38 7.49
CA LEU A 179 13.98 -0.49 6.33
C LEU A 179 14.30 0.28 5.04
N SER A 180 13.99 1.56 4.99
CA SER A 180 14.25 2.41 3.82
C SER A 180 15.72 2.82 3.72
N LYS A 181 16.47 2.79 4.86
CA LYS A 181 17.84 3.29 4.96
C LYS A 181 18.02 4.65 4.30
N ASN A 182 17.08 5.55 4.55
CA ASN A 182 17.06 6.92 4.03
C ASN A 182 16.83 7.03 2.52
N TRP A 183 16.26 6.03 1.87
CA TRP A 183 15.88 6.20 0.48
C TRP A 183 14.50 6.85 0.38
N ARG A 184 14.51 8.15 0.16
CA ARG A 184 13.31 8.96 -0.07
C ARG A 184 13.31 9.52 -1.48
N LEU A 185 12.13 9.58 -2.07
CA LEU A 185 11.86 10.27 -3.32
C LEU A 185 11.13 11.59 -2.97
N GLU A 186 11.78 12.72 -3.26
CA GLU A 186 11.32 14.07 -2.94
C GLU A 186 11.10 14.91 -4.21
#